data_21b8d99369fcfe058401f80b1d134f87
#
_entry.id   21b8d99369fcfe058401f80b1d134f87
#
_cell.length_a   1.000
_cell.length_b   1.000
_cell.length_c   1.000
_cell.angle_alpha   90.00
_cell.angle_beta   90.00
_cell.angle_gamma   90.00
#
_symmetry.space_group_name_H-M   'P 1'
#
loop_
_entity.id
_entity.type
_entity.pdbx_description
1 polymer ?
#
loop_
_entity_poly.entity_id
_entity_poly.type
_entity_poly.pdbx_seq_one_letter_code
_entity_poly.pdbx_strand_id
1 'polypeptide(L)'
;MWLYEKRLQYPVNIKKADAKAAAVIIDQLGGPDGELAAALRYLSQRYTMPYPEIQALLTDIATEELAHVEIISAIIYQLTANLSIDEIKKQGYDKYFVTHTLGIYPQGANNVPFTAAYFNLKVTQ
;
A
#
# COMPACT_ATOMS: atom_id res chain seq x y z
N MET A 1 -2.56 -18.61 -13.98
CA MET A 1 -2.18 -18.97 -12.60
C MET A 1 -1.36 -17.81 -12.03
N TRP A 2 -1.66 -17.42 -10.80
CA TRP A 2 -0.85 -16.43 -10.09
C TRP A 2 0.40 -17.09 -9.52
N LEU A 3 1.58 -16.54 -9.82
CA LEU A 3 2.84 -17.00 -9.25
C LEU A 3 3.44 -15.89 -8.40
N TYR A 4 3.87 -16.22 -7.18
CA TYR A 4 4.53 -15.30 -6.26
C TYR A 4 5.76 -15.96 -5.64
N GLU A 5 6.92 -15.34 -5.84
CA GLU A 5 8.16 -15.72 -5.17
C GLU A 5 8.28 -14.94 -3.86
N LYS A 6 8.51 -15.64 -2.75
CA LYS A 6 8.63 -15.04 -1.41
C LYS A 6 9.99 -14.39 -1.20
N ARG A 7 10.37 -13.52 -2.12
CA ARG A 7 11.59 -12.72 -2.06
C ARG A 7 11.39 -11.40 -2.80
N LEU A 8 12.09 -10.37 -2.35
CA LEU A 8 12.07 -9.09 -3.04
C LEU A 8 12.75 -9.18 -4.41
N GLN A 9 12.19 -8.50 -5.40
CA GLN A 9 12.79 -8.38 -6.72
C GLN A 9 14.17 -7.70 -6.65
N TYR A 10 14.29 -6.69 -5.80
CA TYR A 10 15.55 -6.02 -5.49
C TYR A 10 15.76 -5.98 -3.99
N PRO A 11 17.00 -6.18 -3.49
CA PRO A 11 17.25 -6.15 -2.06
C PRO A 11 17.06 -4.76 -1.48
N VAL A 12 16.55 -4.72 -0.24
CA VAL A 12 16.39 -3.47 0.52
C VAL A 12 17.26 -3.56 1.77
N ASN A 13 18.14 -2.58 1.96
CA ASN A 13 19.03 -2.52 3.10
C ASN A 13 19.18 -1.06 3.56
N ILE A 14 18.27 -0.63 4.42
CA ILE A 14 18.28 0.73 5.00
C ILE A 14 19.23 0.74 6.18
N LYS A 15 20.22 1.64 6.15
CA LYS A 15 21.27 1.72 7.16
C LYS A 15 20.81 2.35 8.46
N LYS A 16 19.85 3.28 8.39
CA LYS A 16 19.37 4.02 9.55
C LYS A 16 17.87 4.27 9.43
N ALA A 17 17.14 3.95 10.50
CA ALA A 17 15.72 4.24 10.57
C ALA A 17 15.46 5.76 10.51
N ASP A 18 14.40 6.16 9.81
CA ASP A 18 14.03 7.56 9.59
C ASP A 18 12.52 7.66 9.33
N ALA A 19 11.76 8.03 10.36
CA ALA A 19 10.31 8.14 10.26
C ALA A 19 9.88 9.29 9.32
N LYS A 20 10.69 10.33 9.19
CA LYS A 20 10.40 11.43 8.25
C LYS A 20 10.52 10.96 6.80
N ALA A 21 11.54 10.19 6.49
CA ALA A 21 11.66 9.56 5.18
C ALA A 21 10.50 8.58 4.92
N ALA A 22 10.11 7.80 5.91
CA ALA A 22 8.95 6.90 5.81
C ALA A 22 7.66 7.67 5.48
N ALA A 23 7.45 8.84 6.09
CA ALA A 23 6.29 9.69 5.83
C ALA A 23 6.24 10.19 4.38
N VAL A 24 7.38 10.36 3.73
CA VAL A 24 7.46 10.72 2.30
C VAL A 24 7.22 9.49 1.42
N ILE A 25 7.84 8.37 1.77
CA ILE A 25 7.80 7.15 0.95
C ILE A 25 6.42 6.47 1.00
N ILE A 26 5.65 6.64 2.07
CA ILE A 26 4.35 5.96 2.21
C ILE A 26 3.38 6.29 1.07
N ASP A 27 3.46 7.47 0.48
CA ASP A 27 2.63 7.86 -0.66
C ASP A 27 2.92 7.01 -1.90
N GLN A 28 4.13 6.44 -1.99
CA GLN A 28 4.50 5.53 -3.07
C GLN A 28 3.88 4.14 -2.91
N LEU A 29 3.38 3.79 -1.73
CA LEU A 29 2.80 2.48 -1.46
C LEU A 29 1.36 2.38 -1.95
N GLY A 30 0.47 3.16 -1.40
CA GLY A 30 -0.97 3.00 -1.58
C GLY A 30 -1.73 4.28 -1.89
N GLY A 31 -1.06 5.41 -2.05
CA GLY A 31 -1.70 6.65 -2.47
C GLY A 31 -2.20 6.61 -3.92
N PRO A 32 -2.93 7.63 -4.38
CA PRO A 32 -3.52 7.63 -5.72
C PRO A 32 -2.49 7.53 -6.86
N ASP A 33 -1.25 7.89 -6.58
CA ASP A 33 -0.13 7.78 -7.51
C ASP A 33 0.93 6.76 -7.05
N GLY A 34 0.58 5.94 -6.06
CA GLY A 34 1.47 4.89 -5.55
C GLY A 34 1.44 3.62 -6.40
N GLU A 35 2.33 2.69 -6.07
CA GLU A 35 2.53 1.45 -6.82
C GLU A 35 1.28 0.56 -6.85
N LEU A 36 0.53 0.49 -5.74
CA LEU A 36 -0.70 -0.30 -5.70
C LEU A 36 -1.76 0.28 -6.63
N ALA A 37 -1.95 1.61 -6.62
CA ALA A 37 -2.90 2.27 -7.51
C ALA A 37 -2.48 2.13 -8.99
N ALA A 38 -1.19 2.20 -9.27
CA ALA A 38 -0.64 1.97 -10.60
C ALA A 38 -0.93 0.54 -11.09
N ALA A 39 -0.70 -0.47 -10.24
CA ALA A 39 -1.02 -1.86 -10.57
C ALA A 39 -2.51 -2.04 -10.91
N LEU A 40 -3.41 -1.52 -10.07
CA LEU A 40 -4.85 -1.60 -10.30
C LEU A 40 -5.28 -0.90 -11.59
N ARG A 41 -4.69 0.26 -11.88
CA ARG A 41 -4.97 1.05 -13.08
C ARG A 41 -4.59 0.28 -14.34
N TYR A 42 -3.37 -0.23 -14.41
CA TYR A 42 -2.87 -0.95 -15.59
C TYR A 42 -3.59 -2.30 -15.78
N LEU A 43 -3.87 -3.03 -14.70
CA LEU A 43 -4.67 -4.26 -14.78
C LEU A 43 -6.08 -4.00 -15.32
N SER A 44 -6.68 -2.87 -14.97
CA SER A 44 -8.00 -2.49 -15.47
C SER A 44 -7.95 -2.04 -16.93
N GLN A 45 -6.97 -1.23 -17.29
CA GLN A 45 -6.83 -0.67 -18.63
C GLN A 45 -6.59 -1.73 -19.70
N ARG A 46 -5.94 -2.85 -19.37
CA ARG A 46 -5.63 -3.89 -20.36
C ARG A 46 -6.88 -4.43 -21.07
N TYR A 47 -8.02 -4.48 -20.37
CA TYR A 47 -9.26 -5.01 -20.96
C TYR A 47 -9.87 -4.11 -22.03
N THR A 48 -9.51 -2.85 -22.06
CA THR A 48 -10.02 -1.88 -23.04
C THR A 48 -9.06 -1.62 -24.19
N MET A 49 -7.87 -2.22 -24.17
CA MET A 49 -6.89 -2.05 -25.22
C MET A 49 -7.26 -2.89 -26.44
N PRO A 50 -7.27 -2.27 -27.64
CA PRO A 50 -7.68 -2.98 -28.86
C PRO A 50 -6.61 -3.93 -29.41
N TYR A 51 -5.35 -3.82 -28.96
CA TYR A 51 -4.24 -4.60 -29.48
C TYR A 51 -3.74 -5.60 -28.45
N PRO A 52 -3.65 -6.90 -28.78
CA PRO A 52 -3.15 -7.94 -27.87
C PRO A 52 -1.77 -7.64 -27.30
N GLU A 53 -0.89 -7.04 -28.09
CA GLU A 53 0.48 -6.70 -27.69
C GLU A 53 0.47 -5.66 -26.55
N ILE A 54 -0.43 -4.68 -26.61
CA ILE A 54 -0.59 -3.67 -25.56
C ILE A 54 -1.23 -4.28 -24.31
N GLN A 55 -2.19 -5.19 -24.48
CA GLN A 55 -2.76 -5.92 -23.35
C GLN A 55 -1.69 -6.71 -22.60
N ALA A 56 -0.83 -7.41 -23.33
CA ALA A 56 0.29 -8.16 -22.77
C ALA A 56 1.28 -7.24 -22.04
N LEU A 57 1.64 -6.12 -22.66
CA LEU A 57 2.54 -5.12 -22.06
C LEU A 57 1.97 -4.56 -20.76
N LEU A 58 0.69 -4.18 -20.74
CA LEU A 58 0.05 -3.68 -19.54
C LEU A 58 -0.04 -4.74 -18.43
N THR A 59 -0.20 -6.00 -18.78
CA THR A 59 -0.17 -7.10 -17.82
C THR A 59 1.21 -7.21 -17.18
N ASP A 60 2.27 -7.17 -17.96
CA ASP A 60 3.64 -7.22 -17.45
C ASP A 60 3.96 -6.03 -16.54
N ILE A 61 3.64 -4.82 -16.97
CA ILE A 61 3.87 -3.61 -16.17
C ILE A 61 3.06 -3.67 -14.86
N ALA A 62 1.79 -4.05 -14.92
CA ALA A 62 0.93 -4.10 -13.74
C ALA A 62 1.43 -5.12 -12.71
N THR A 63 1.95 -6.26 -13.14
CA THR A 63 2.51 -7.26 -12.23
C THR A 63 3.86 -6.81 -11.66
N GLU A 64 4.66 -6.06 -12.42
CA GLU A 64 5.86 -5.39 -11.90
C GLU A 64 5.51 -4.42 -10.77
N GLU A 65 4.43 -3.66 -10.90
CA GLU A 65 3.99 -2.73 -9.85
C GLU A 65 3.66 -3.45 -8.53
N LEU A 66 3.18 -4.69 -8.60
CA LEU A 66 2.97 -5.49 -7.39
C LEU A 66 4.29 -5.87 -6.71
N ALA A 67 5.34 -6.12 -7.49
CA ALA A 67 6.69 -6.31 -6.94
C ALA A 67 7.21 -5.01 -6.27
N HIS A 68 6.90 -3.86 -6.84
CA HIS A 68 7.24 -2.56 -6.27
C HIS A 68 6.49 -2.30 -4.96
N VAL A 69 5.23 -2.68 -4.85
CA VAL A 69 4.48 -2.63 -3.57
C VAL A 69 5.24 -3.37 -2.47
N GLU A 70 5.76 -4.56 -2.75
CA GLU A 70 6.52 -5.34 -1.78
C GLU A 70 7.83 -4.64 -1.39
N ILE A 71 8.56 -4.10 -2.37
CA ILE A 71 9.80 -3.37 -2.14
C ILE A 71 9.56 -2.13 -1.28
N ILE A 72 8.57 -1.32 -1.61
CA ILE A 72 8.22 -0.12 -0.83
C ILE A 72 7.79 -0.49 0.60
N SER A 73 7.04 -1.57 0.76
CA SER A 73 6.67 -2.08 2.09
C SER A 73 7.90 -2.43 2.92
N ALA A 74 8.89 -3.09 2.32
CA ALA A 74 10.16 -3.43 2.98
C ALA A 74 10.95 -2.17 3.35
N ILE A 75 11.00 -1.16 2.49
CA ILE A 75 11.65 0.12 2.75
C ILE A 75 11.01 0.80 3.96
N ILE A 76 9.68 0.92 3.98
CA ILE A 76 8.95 1.54 5.09
C ILE A 76 9.19 0.80 6.40
N TYR A 77 9.14 -0.53 6.38
CA TYR A 77 9.43 -1.33 7.55
C TYR A 77 10.83 -1.05 8.10
N GLN A 78 11.84 -1.03 7.24
CA GLN A 78 13.21 -0.79 7.66
C GLN A 78 13.45 0.65 8.11
N LEU A 79 12.77 1.62 7.50
CA LEU A 79 12.84 3.03 7.92
C LEU A 79 12.22 3.27 9.28
N THR A 80 11.28 2.44 9.71
CA THR A 80 10.56 2.60 10.99
C THR A 80 10.94 1.56 12.03
N ALA A 81 11.81 0.62 11.70
CA ALA A 81 12.23 -0.45 12.59
C ALA A 81 12.89 0.10 13.86
N ASN A 82 12.44 -0.40 15.01
CA ASN A 82 12.99 -0.07 16.32
C ASN A 82 12.88 1.41 16.75
N LEU A 83 12.09 2.21 16.05
CA LEU A 83 11.79 3.56 16.51
C LEU A 83 10.78 3.52 17.66
N SER A 84 10.95 4.40 18.65
CA SER A 84 9.97 4.58 19.70
C SER A 84 8.70 5.25 19.17
N ILE A 85 7.59 5.08 19.88
CA ILE A 85 6.33 5.77 19.54
C ILE A 85 6.52 7.28 19.56
N ASP A 86 7.31 7.80 20.52
CA ASP A 86 7.58 9.23 20.61
C ASP A 86 8.36 9.76 19.40
N GLU A 87 9.34 9.03 18.91
CA GLU A 87 10.06 9.37 17.68
C GLU A 87 9.13 9.38 16.47
N ILE A 88 8.25 8.40 16.36
CA ILE A 88 7.28 8.31 15.29
C ILE A 88 6.32 9.51 15.32
N LYS A 89 5.79 9.85 16.50
CA LYS A 89 4.90 11.01 16.68
C LYS A 89 5.61 12.31 16.38
N LYS A 90 6.83 12.48 16.87
CA LYS A 90 7.63 13.68 16.66
C LYS A 90 7.89 13.95 15.17
N GLN A 91 8.03 12.91 14.37
CA GLN A 91 8.24 13.01 12.92
C GLN A 91 6.93 13.07 12.12
N GLY A 92 5.78 12.99 12.79
CA GLY A 92 4.47 13.07 12.15
C GLY A 92 4.05 11.82 11.37
N TYR A 93 4.69 10.69 11.62
CA TYR A 93 4.37 9.44 10.93
C TYR A 93 3.24 8.65 11.62
N ASP A 94 2.88 8.98 12.83
CA ASP A 94 1.83 8.32 13.61
C ASP A 94 0.46 8.32 12.92
N LYS A 95 0.16 9.33 12.11
CA LYS A 95 -1.08 9.43 11.33
C LYS A 95 -1.27 8.30 10.31
N TYR A 96 -0.22 7.59 9.94
CA TYR A 96 -0.29 6.45 9.02
C TYR A 96 -0.58 5.13 9.73
N PHE A 97 -0.50 5.11 11.06
CA PHE A 97 -0.88 3.96 11.86
C PHE A 97 -2.33 4.11 12.29
N VAL A 98 -3.18 3.30 11.72
CA VAL A 98 -4.57 3.21 12.19
C VAL A 98 -4.56 2.41 13.48
N THR A 99 -4.70 3.09 14.61
CA THR A 99 -4.80 2.42 15.90
C THR A 99 -6.25 2.41 16.33
N HIS A 100 -6.79 1.24 16.57
CA HIS A 100 -8.15 1.10 17.12
C HIS A 100 -8.27 1.69 18.54
N THR A 101 -7.15 1.87 19.22
CA THR A 101 -7.08 2.45 20.56
C THR A 101 -7.33 3.94 20.59
N LEU A 102 -7.15 4.65 19.50
CA LEU A 102 -7.40 6.09 19.39
C LEU A 102 -8.80 6.43 18.87
N GLY A 103 -9.67 5.44 18.71
CA GLY A 103 -11.02 5.67 18.18
C GLY A 103 -11.08 6.05 16.71
N ILE A 104 -9.97 5.89 15.99
CA ILE A 104 -9.93 6.09 14.55
C ILE A 104 -10.28 4.77 13.88
N TYR A 105 -11.39 4.75 13.17
CA TYR A 105 -11.84 3.56 12.43
C TYR A 105 -11.38 3.65 10.98
N PRO A 106 -10.90 2.54 10.39
CA PRO A 106 -10.70 2.46 8.95
C PRO A 106 -12.03 2.73 8.24
N GLN A 107 -11.93 3.30 7.05
CA GLN A 107 -13.10 3.63 6.24
C GLN A 107 -13.15 2.74 5.01
N GLY A 108 -14.36 2.41 4.59
CA GLY A 108 -14.58 1.83 3.28
C GLY A 108 -14.26 2.80 2.14
N ALA A 109 -14.21 2.31 0.93
CA ALA A 109 -13.98 3.13 -0.26
C ALA A 109 -15.07 4.22 -0.46
N ASN A 110 -16.21 4.07 0.19
CA ASN A 110 -17.30 5.04 0.22
C ASN A 110 -17.21 6.08 1.34
N ASN A 111 -16.05 6.15 2.02
CA ASN A 111 -15.78 7.04 3.14
C ASN A 111 -16.63 6.79 4.41
N VAL A 112 -17.26 5.61 4.50
CA VAL A 112 -18.01 5.24 5.70
C VAL A 112 -17.08 4.52 6.68
N PRO A 113 -16.98 4.97 7.94
CA PRO A 113 -16.16 4.30 8.95
C PRO A 113 -16.63 2.86 9.22
N PHE A 114 -15.69 1.95 9.41
CA PHE A 114 -15.98 0.58 9.81
C PHE A 114 -16.39 0.56 11.28
N THR A 115 -17.67 0.49 11.53
CA THR A 115 -18.25 0.38 12.87
C THR A 115 -19.02 -0.93 13.00
N ALA A 116 -19.36 -1.32 14.24
CA ALA A 116 -20.22 -2.49 14.46
C ALA A 116 -21.56 -2.35 13.74
N ALA A 117 -22.15 -1.15 13.74
CA ALA A 117 -23.39 -0.86 13.03
C ALA A 117 -23.24 -1.06 11.51
N TYR A 118 -22.11 -0.63 10.94
CA TYR A 118 -21.81 -0.83 9.52
C TYR A 118 -21.77 -2.32 9.15
N PHE A 119 -21.10 -3.13 9.95
CA PHE A 119 -21.02 -4.57 9.71
C PHE A 119 -22.37 -5.26 9.90
N ASN A 120 -23.13 -4.87 10.91
CA ASN A 120 -24.47 -5.44 11.16
C ASN A 120 -25.42 -5.17 10.00
N LEU A 121 -25.38 -3.99 9.40
CA LEU A 121 -26.19 -3.66 8.22
C LEU A 121 -25.83 -4.50 6.99
N LYS A 122 -24.57 -4.91 6.87
CA LYS A 122 -24.15 -5.74 5.74
C LYS A 122 -24.46 -7.22 5.93
N VAL A 123 -24.58 -7.71 7.14
CA VAL A 123 -24.87 -9.12 7.43
C VAL A 123 -26.36 -9.44 7.31
N THR A 124 -27.23 -8.43 7.38
CA THR A 124 -28.69 -8.59 7.33
C THR A 124 -29.31 -8.32 5.94
N GLN A 125 -28.51 -7.98 4.93
CA GLN A 125 -28.95 -7.85 3.52
C GLN A 125 -28.48 -9.03 2.68
#